data_b4aa82b9757d378a551d2086fd2b3592
#
_entry.id   b4aa82b9757d378a551d2086fd2b3592
#
_cell.length_a   1.000
_cell.length_b   1.000
_cell.length_c   1.000
_cell.angle_alpha   90.00
_cell.angle_beta   90.00
_cell.angle_gamma   90.00
#
_symmetry.space_group_name_H-M   'P 1'
#
loop_
_entity.id
_entity.type
_entity.pdbx_description
1 polymer ?
#
loop_
_entity_poly.entity_id
_entity_poly.type
_entity_poly.pdbx_seq_one_letter_code
_entity_poly.pdbx_strand_id
1 'polypeptide(L)'
;YQGFPTSNHYGATADGLILGYRAGAPLLYQDTIQYHPTGVAYPAQIFGALVTEKVRSLGAMLVNREGEAFMHPLETRDVSAASIIRECSERGKGVPTPQGFGIWLDTPMIELIGGPGTIEKRIPAMLRMYLNYGIDMRKEPILIYPTLHYQNGGLEIGGEGYTKAIPNLLVAG
;
A
#
# COMPACT_ATOMS: atom_id res chain seq x y z
N TYR A 1 -4.57 -13.97 1.16
CA TYR A 1 -5.81 -13.26 1.52
C TYR A 1 -6.76 -13.26 0.32
N GLN A 2 -7.56 -14.30 0.25
CA GLN A 2 -8.45 -14.52 -0.88
C GLN A 2 -9.48 -13.40 -1.01
N GLY A 3 -9.60 -12.83 -2.20
CA GLY A 3 -10.56 -11.78 -2.49
C GLY A 3 -10.09 -10.34 -2.22
N PHE A 4 -8.89 -10.14 -1.66
CA PHE A 4 -8.33 -8.81 -1.43
C PHE A 4 -7.10 -8.55 -2.30
N PRO A 5 -6.96 -7.35 -2.86
CA PRO A 5 -5.74 -6.98 -3.58
C PRO A 5 -4.55 -6.94 -2.64
N THR A 6 -3.39 -7.31 -3.15
CA THR A 6 -2.13 -7.27 -2.40
C THR A 6 -1.02 -6.68 -3.23
N SER A 7 -0.11 -5.96 -2.59
CA SER A 7 1.13 -5.47 -3.21
C SER A 7 2.22 -6.53 -3.29
N ASN A 8 1.99 -7.71 -2.73
CA ASN A 8 2.98 -8.79 -2.69
C ASN A 8 2.85 -9.72 -3.89
N HIS A 9 3.96 -10.39 -4.22
CA HIS A 9 3.97 -11.44 -5.22
C HIS A 9 3.16 -12.65 -4.73
N TYR A 10 2.37 -13.28 -5.62
CA TYR A 10 1.54 -14.44 -5.28
C TYR A 10 2.33 -15.67 -4.83
N GLY A 11 3.61 -15.74 -5.15
CA GLY A 11 4.53 -16.77 -4.65
C GLY A 11 4.98 -16.59 -3.20
N ALA A 12 4.58 -15.52 -2.53
CA ALA A 12 4.81 -15.31 -1.10
C ALA A 12 3.76 -16.10 -0.28
N THR A 13 3.98 -17.41 -0.13
CA THR A 13 3.01 -18.38 0.39
C THR A 13 3.25 -18.75 1.87
N ALA A 14 4.13 -18.00 2.56
CA ALA A 14 4.48 -18.22 3.96
C ALA A 14 5.15 -19.57 4.27
N ASP A 15 5.88 -20.15 3.31
CA ASP A 15 6.51 -21.47 3.45
C ASP A 15 7.46 -21.53 4.65
N GLY A 16 8.30 -20.50 4.86
CA GLY A 16 9.20 -20.42 6.01
C GLY A 16 8.46 -20.38 7.34
N LEU A 17 7.34 -19.64 7.40
CA LEU A 17 6.46 -19.61 8.57
C LEU A 17 5.91 -20.98 8.91
N ILE A 18 5.41 -21.72 7.91
CA ILE A 18 4.83 -23.05 8.06
C ILE A 18 5.92 -24.06 8.46
N LEU A 19 7.12 -23.98 7.90
CA LEU A 19 8.23 -24.84 8.29
C LEU A 19 8.58 -24.65 9.77
N GLY A 20 8.73 -23.41 10.22
CA GLY A 20 9.01 -23.10 11.63
C GLY A 20 7.90 -23.55 12.57
N TYR A 21 6.62 -23.30 12.20
CA TYR A 21 5.47 -23.76 12.95
C TYR A 21 5.43 -25.29 13.09
N ARG A 22 5.64 -26.04 12.00
CA ARG A 22 5.67 -27.50 12.02
C ARG A 22 6.85 -28.06 12.82
N ALA A 23 7.94 -27.31 12.92
CA ALA A 23 9.07 -27.65 13.78
C ALA A 23 8.77 -27.40 15.27
N GLY A 24 7.66 -26.74 15.61
CA GLY A 24 7.23 -26.46 16.98
C GLY A 24 7.50 -25.04 17.46
N ALA A 25 7.90 -24.11 16.59
CA ALA A 25 8.06 -22.71 16.97
C ALA A 25 6.69 -22.02 17.13
N PRO A 26 6.44 -21.29 18.22
CA PRO A 26 5.20 -20.53 18.43
C PRO A 26 5.04 -19.40 17.39
N LEU A 27 3.79 -19.08 17.08
CA LEU A 27 3.41 -17.95 16.26
C LEU A 27 2.90 -16.80 17.13
N LEU A 28 3.30 -15.56 16.79
CA LEU A 28 2.83 -14.35 17.45
C LEU A 28 2.17 -13.41 16.43
N TYR A 29 1.15 -12.69 16.88
CA TYR A 29 0.50 -11.59 16.17
C TYR A 29 0.03 -11.94 14.74
N GLN A 30 -0.56 -13.12 14.55
CA GLN A 30 -1.01 -13.59 13.23
C GLN A 30 -2.21 -12.78 12.68
N ASP A 31 -2.88 -12.04 13.53
CA ASP A 31 -3.98 -11.13 13.21
C ASP A 31 -3.53 -9.71 12.80
N THR A 32 -2.23 -9.40 12.93
CA THR A 32 -1.71 -8.07 12.66
C THR A 32 -1.27 -7.93 11.19
N ILE A 33 -2.16 -7.41 10.36
CA ILE A 33 -1.91 -7.18 8.94
C ILE A 33 -1.86 -5.69 8.67
N GLN A 34 -0.82 -5.23 7.98
CA GLN A 34 -0.71 -3.85 7.55
C GLN A 34 -1.31 -3.66 6.16
N TYR A 35 -2.21 -2.70 6.03
CA TYR A 35 -2.64 -2.17 4.74
C TYR A 35 -1.72 -1.04 4.30
N HIS A 36 -1.28 -1.08 3.05
CA HIS A 36 -0.66 0.09 2.44
C HIS A 36 -1.77 1.02 1.93
N PRO A 37 -1.79 2.30 2.32
CA PRO A 37 -2.90 3.19 1.99
C PRO A 37 -3.03 3.46 0.49
N THR A 38 -1.93 3.37 -0.26
CA THR A 38 -1.88 3.72 -1.67
C THR A 38 -1.60 2.50 -2.57
N GLY A 39 -2.55 1.59 -2.67
CA GLY A 39 -2.62 0.61 -3.77
C GLY A 39 -3.30 1.23 -5.00
N VAL A 40 -2.96 0.78 -6.20
CA VAL A 40 -3.65 1.22 -7.42
C VAL A 40 -5.11 0.76 -7.39
N ALA A 41 -6.05 1.71 -7.51
CA ALA A 41 -7.47 1.40 -7.68
C ALA A 41 -7.90 1.38 -9.16
N TYR A 42 -7.19 2.08 -10.02
CA TYR A 42 -7.37 2.12 -11.46
C TYR A 42 -6.04 2.50 -12.14
N PRO A 43 -5.69 1.90 -13.28
CA PRO A 43 -6.48 0.99 -14.12
C PRO A 43 -6.48 -0.47 -13.62
N ALA A 44 -7.46 -1.24 -14.11
CA ALA A 44 -7.71 -2.63 -13.66
C ALA A 44 -6.50 -3.58 -13.84
N GLN A 45 -5.69 -3.36 -14.88
CA GLN A 45 -4.53 -4.20 -15.21
C GLN A 45 -3.43 -4.18 -14.15
N ILE A 46 -3.37 -3.14 -13.36
CA ILE A 46 -2.41 -2.97 -12.26
C ILE A 46 -3.10 -2.80 -10.90
N PHE A 47 -4.38 -3.20 -10.81
CA PHE A 47 -5.14 -3.11 -9.58
C PHE A 47 -4.43 -3.77 -8.41
N GLY A 48 -4.35 -3.08 -7.29
CA GLY A 48 -3.65 -3.53 -6.08
C GLY A 48 -2.13 -3.34 -6.10
N ALA A 49 -1.53 -2.97 -7.23
CA ALA A 49 -0.09 -2.69 -7.28
C ALA A 49 0.29 -1.53 -6.35
N LEU A 50 1.52 -1.55 -5.87
CA LEU A 50 1.99 -0.55 -4.92
C LEU A 50 2.25 0.81 -5.59
N VAL A 51 1.56 1.84 -5.12
CA VAL A 51 1.99 3.24 -5.30
C VAL A 51 2.86 3.61 -4.11
N THR A 52 4.14 3.83 -4.38
CA THR A 52 5.13 4.10 -3.33
C THR A 52 4.74 5.30 -2.45
N GLU A 53 5.01 5.20 -1.17
CA GLU A 53 4.76 6.27 -0.19
C GLU A 53 5.47 7.58 -0.55
N LYS A 54 6.55 7.50 -1.31
CA LYS A 54 7.29 8.66 -1.80
C LYS A 54 6.41 9.64 -2.60
N VAL A 55 5.34 9.17 -3.23
CA VAL A 55 4.37 10.03 -3.94
C VAL A 55 3.74 11.04 -2.98
N ARG A 56 3.28 10.57 -1.81
CA ARG A 56 2.72 11.45 -0.77
C ARG A 56 3.79 12.37 -0.17
N SER A 57 4.98 11.85 0.10
CA SER A 57 6.07 12.66 0.67
C SER A 57 6.62 13.73 -0.27
N LEU A 58 6.34 13.63 -1.58
CA LEU A 58 6.64 14.67 -2.55
C LEU A 58 5.54 15.75 -2.67
N GLY A 59 4.42 15.59 -1.96
CA GLY A 59 3.38 16.60 -1.87
C GLY A 59 2.03 16.21 -2.48
N ALA A 60 1.86 14.98 -2.99
CA ALA A 60 0.56 14.54 -3.47
C ALA A 60 -0.46 14.43 -2.32
N MET A 61 -1.63 15.00 -2.51
CA MET A 61 -2.71 15.04 -1.52
C MET A 61 -3.77 13.98 -1.79
N LEU A 62 -4.40 13.51 -0.71
CA LEU A 62 -5.54 12.59 -0.78
C LEU A 62 -6.82 13.40 -0.87
N VAL A 63 -7.55 13.22 -1.98
CA VAL A 63 -8.72 14.04 -2.32
C VAL A 63 -9.89 13.11 -2.65
N ASN A 64 -11.06 13.40 -2.07
CA ASN A 64 -12.28 12.64 -2.34
C ASN A 64 -12.90 13.03 -3.71
N ARG A 65 -14.02 12.39 -4.08
CA ARG A 65 -14.68 12.68 -5.38
C ARG A 65 -15.23 14.11 -5.49
N GLU A 66 -15.38 14.83 -4.37
CA GLU A 66 -15.87 16.21 -4.32
C GLU A 66 -14.74 17.24 -4.40
N GLY A 67 -13.48 16.76 -4.50
CA GLY A 67 -12.32 17.63 -4.56
C GLY A 67 -11.79 18.08 -3.19
N GLU A 68 -12.27 17.48 -2.10
CA GLU A 68 -11.90 17.88 -0.74
C GLU A 68 -10.76 17.01 -0.21
N ALA A 69 -9.73 17.64 0.36
CA ALA A 69 -8.72 16.95 1.15
C ALA A 69 -9.34 16.60 2.52
N PHE A 70 -9.33 15.33 2.88
CA PHE A 70 -10.03 14.83 4.08
C PHE A 70 -9.10 14.38 5.20
N MET A 71 -7.78 14.41 4.98
CA MET A 71 -6.78 14.03 5.96
C MET A 71 -5.41 14.64 5.64
N HIS A 72 -4.52 14.63 6.64
CA HIS A 72 -3.14 15.04 6.40
C HIS A 72 -2.40 13.97 5.54
N PRO A 73 -1.67 14.35 4.47
CA PRO A 73 -1.08 13.40 3.53
C PRO A 73 0.03 12.52 4.11
N LEU A 74 0.67 12.95 5.20
CA LEU A 74 1.79 12.25 5.85
C LEU A 74 1.39 11.52 7.14
N GLU A 75 0.11 11.25 7.34
CA GLU A 75 -0.35 10.38 8.43
C GLU A 75 0.22 8.96 8.31
N THR A 76 0.23 8.23 9.42
CA THR A 76 0.67 6.83 9.47
C THR A 76 -0.17 5.95 8.54
N ARG A 77 0.35 4.78 8.15
CA ARG A 77 -0.30 3.90 7.17
C ARG A 77 -1.66 3.41 7.63
N ASP A 78 -1.78 3.05 8.90
CA ASP A 78 -3.01 2.58 9.52
C ASP A 78 -4.09 3.67 9.55
N VAL A 79 -3.74 4.88 10.00
CA VAL A 79 -4.64 6.04 9.98
C VAL A 79 -5.05 6.40 8.56
N SER A 80 -4.09 6.42 7.63
CA SER A 80 -4.37 6.72 6.23
C SER A 80 -5.30 5.67 5.59
N ALA A 81 -5.02 4.39 5.78
CA ALA A 81 -5.85 3.31 5.24
C ALA A 81 -7.27 3.34 5.81
N ALA A 82 -7.41 3.49 7.14
CA ALA A 82 -8.71 3.59 7.80
C ALA A 82 -9.50 4.82 7.32
N SER A 83 -8.84 5.96 7.16
CA SER A 83 -9.49 7.19 6.68
C SER A 83 -9.98 7.05 5.24
N ILE A 84 -9.20 6.45 4.34
CA ILE A 84 -9.61 6.20 2.96
C ILE A 84 -10.81 5.23 2.90
N ILE A 85 -10.76 4.13 3.66
CA ILE A 85 -11.86 3.17 3.73
C ILE A 85 -13.14 3.86 4.22
N ARG A 86 -13.04 4.64 5.29
CA ARG A 86 -14.17 5.39 5.87
C ARG A 86 -14.73 6.40 4.88
N GLU A 87 -13.87 7.14 4.18
CA GLU A 87 -14.28 8.11 3.17
C GLU A 87 -15.06 7.47 2.02
N CYS A 88 -14.62 6.27 1.59
CA CYS A 88 -15.31 5.53 0.53
C CYS A 88 -16.59 4.85 1.00
N SER A 89 -16.56 4.12 2.14
CA SER A 89 -17.64 3.23 2.56
C SER A 89 -18.70 3.92 3.42
N GLU A 90 -18.30 4.70 4.43
CA GLU A 90 -19.22 5.31 5.39
C GLU A 90 -19.73 6.67 4.90
N ARG A 91 -18.83 7.49 4.35
CA ARG A 91 -19.18 8.83 3.85
C ARG A 91 -19.68 8.85 2.41
N GLY A 92 -19.48 7.77 1.66
CA GLY A 92 -19.91 7.66 0.29
C GLY A 92 -19.24 8.62 -0.69
N LYS A 93 -18.04 9.15 -0.32
CA LYS A 93 -17.30 10.12 -1.12
C LYS A 93 -16.14 9.51 -1.94
N GLY A 94 -16.12 8.19 -2.07
CA GLY A 94 -15.22 7.49 -2.97
C GLY A 94 -15.57 7.68 -4.44
N VAL A 95 -14.57 7.63 -5.30
CA VAL A 95 -14.71 7.62 -6.75
C VAL A 95 -15.01 6.19 -7.19
N PRO A 96 -16.12 5.90 -7.90
CA PRO A 96 -16.42 4.56 -8.38
C PRO A 96 -15.38 4.08 -9.40
N THR A 97 -14.96 2.81 -9.26
CA THR A 97 -14.07 2.11 -10.20
C THR A 97 -14.67 0.75 -10.57
N PRO A 98 -14.21 0.08 -11.62
CA PRO A 98 -14.70 -1.26 -11.97
C PRO A 98 -14.49 -2.31 -10.85
N GLN A 99 -13.54 -2.10 -9.95
CA GLN A 99 -13.21 -2.99 -8.84
C GLN A 99 -13.78 -2.52 -7.48
N GLY A 100 -14.53 -1.43 -7.44
CA GLY A 100 -15.11 -0.87 -6.22
C GLY A 100 -14.99 0.65 -6.16
N PHE A 101 -14.20 1.16 -5.24
CA PHE A 101 -14.00 2.60 -5.05
C PHE A 101 -12.53 2.94 -4.97
N GLY A 102 -12.20 4.21 -5.23
CA GLY A 102 -10.89 4.80 -5.00
C GLY A 102 -10.99 6.22 -4.48
N ILE A 103 -9.85 6.74 -4.08
CA ILE A 103 -9.64 8.15 -3.73
C ILE A 103 -8.63 8.71 -4.72
N TRP A 104 -8.78 9.97 -5.08
CA TRP A 104 -7.77 10.67 -5.87
C TRP A 104 -6.50 10.90 -5.05
N LEU A 105 -5.36 10.58 -5.62
CA LEU A 105 -4.06 11.04 -5.18
C LEU A 105 -3.62 12.10 -6.17
N ASP A 106 -3.63 13.37 -5.73
CA ASP A 106 -3.36 14.55 -6.56
C ASP A 106 -1.85 14.65 -6.85
N THR A 107 -1.42 13.87 -7.83
CA THR A 107 -0.01 13.80 -8.23
C THR A 107 0.48 15.03 -8.99
N PRO A 108 -0.33 15.77 -9.78
CA PRO A 108 0.09 17.05 -10.36
C PRO A 108 0.60 18.07 -9.34
N MET A 109 0.12 18.03 -8.10
CA MET A 109 0.60 18.88 -7.01
C MET A 109 2.12 18.75 -6.78
N ILE A 110 2.70 17.57 -7.07
CA ILE A 110 4.16 17.34 -6.96
C ILE A 110 4.94 18.25 -7.92
N GLU A 111 4.45 18.42 -9.16
CA GLU A 111 5.06 19.31 -10.14
C GLU A 111 4.90 20.79 -9.76
N LEU A 112 3.78 21.13 -9.11
CA LEU A 112 3.55 22.50 -8.62
C LEU A 112 4.49 22.86 -7.46
N ILE A 113 4.69 21.94 -6.53
CA ILE A 113 5.54 22.14 -5.34
C ILE A 113 7.03 22.05 -5.68
N GLY A 114 7.42 20.99 -6.42
CA GLY A 114 8.83 20.68 -6.70
C GLY A 114 9.37 21.28 -8.00
N GLY A 115 8.50 21.86 -8.80
CA GLY A 115 8.80 22.34 -10.15
C GLY A 115 8.66 21.27 -11.24
N PRO A 116 8.55 21.67 -12.51
CA PRO A 116 8.40 20.76 -13.65
C PRO A 116 9.53 19.73 -13.74
N GLY A 117 9.16 18.47 -13.99
CA GLY A 117 10.08 17.33 -14.10
C GLY A 117 10.42 16.65 -12.77
N THR A 118 9.80 17.05 -11.66
CA THR A 118 10.03 16.43 -10.34
C THR A 118 9.58 14.97 -10.33
N ILE A 119 8.42 14.63 -10.86
CA ILE A 119 7.91 13.26 -10.94
C ILE A 119 8.85 12.39 -11.76
N GLU A 120 9.26 12.87 -12.94
CA GLU A 120 10.17 12.14 -13.84
C GLU A 120 11.52 11.85 -13.18
N LYS A 121 12.06 12.81 -12.45
CA LYS A 121 13.36 12.67 -11.76
C LYS A 121 13.28 11.83 -10.49
N ARG A 122 12.23 11.98 -9.67
CA ARG A 122 12.16 11.43 -8.32
C ARG A 122 11.44 10.09 -8.23
N ILE A 123 10.49 9.82 -9.13
CA ILE A 123 9.65 8.61 -9.14
C ILE A 123 9.42 8.07 -10.57
N PRO A 124 10.48 7.90 -11.38
CA PRO A 124 10.37 7.51 -12.79
C PRO A 124 9.67 6.16 -13.01
N ALA A 125 9.82 5.23 -12.07
CA ALA A 125 9.15 3.93 -12.15
C ALA A 125 7.63 4.05 -12.06
N MET A 126 7.13 4.91 -11.18
CA MET A 126 5.69 5.19 -11.06
C MET A 126 5.17 5.86 -12.33
N LEU A 127 5.87 6.86 -12.83
CA LEU A 127 5.49 7.53 -14.07
C LEU A 127 5.39 6.53 -15.24
N ARG A 128 6.41 5.68 -15.44
CA ARG A 128 6.38 4.64 -16.50
C ARG A 128 5.23 3.66 -16.32
N MET A 129 4.99 3.23 -15.08
CA MET A 129 3.89 2.30 -14.78
C MET A 129 2.54 2.86 -15.27
N TYR A 130 2.23 4.10 -14.98
CA TYR A 130 0.97 4.72 -15.37
C TYR A 130 0.92 5.11 -16.86
N LEU A 131 2.02 5.61 -17.42
CA LEU A 131 2.11 5.95 -18.85
C LEU A 131 1.85 4.74 -19.76
N ASN A 132 2.23 3.53 -19.35
CA ASN A 132 1.93 2.30 -20.11
C ASN A 132 0.42 2.06 -20.28
N TYR A 133 -0.41 2.72 -19.49
CA TYR A 133 -1.87 2.65 -19.55
C TYR A 133 -2.52 3.99 -19.93
N GLY A 134 -1.73 4.92 -20.49
CA GLY A 134 -2.22 6.20 -20.99
C GLY A 134 -2.52 7.24 -19.92
N ILE A 135 -2.11 7.01 -18.67
CA ILE A 135 -2.31 7.95 -17.55
C ILE A 135 -1.00 8.72 -17.29
N ASP A 136 -1.04 10.03 -17.46
CA ASP A 136 0.10 10.91 -17.17
C ASP A 136 -0.08 11.57 -15.79
N MET A 137 0.50 10.94 -14.77
CA MET A 137 0.41 11.40 -13.39
C MET A 137 1.03 12.79 -13.12
N ARG A 138 1.66 13.41 -14.12
CA ARG A 138 2.12 14.80 -14.08
C ARG A 138 0.99 15.79 -14.37
N LYS A 139 -0.06 15.33 -15.06
CA LYS A 139 -1.16 16.15 -15.58
C LYS A 139 -2.51 15.83 -14.96
N GLU A 140 -2.68 14.62 -14.48
CA GLU A 140 -3.92 14.14 -13.90
C GLU A 140 -3.68 13.32 -12.62
N PRO A 141 -4.58 13.38 -11.64
CA PRO A 141 -4.48 12.58 -10.42
C PRO A 141 -4.66 11.09 -10.74
N ILE A 142 -4.13 10.25 -9.86
CA ILE A 142 -4.29 8.79 -9.96
C ILE A 142 -5.26 8.28 -8.90
N LEU A 143 -5.96 7.18 -9.19
CA LEU A 143 -6.87 6.55 -8.25
C LEU A 143 -6.16 5.49 -7.42
N ILE A 144 -6.34 5.59 -6.11
CA ILE A 144 -5.75 4.67 -5.13
C ILE A 144 -6.79 4.14 -4.16
N TYR A 145 -6.52 2.96 -3.58
CA TYR A 145 -7.28 2.37 -2.48
C TYR A 145 -6.36 1.50 -1.63
N PRO A 146 -6.61 1.31 -0.33
CA PRO A 146 -5.79 0.47 0.52
C PRO A 146 -5.66 -0.96 0.00
N THR A 147 -4.44 -1.50 0.05
CA THR A 147 -4.10 -2.85 -0.39
C THR A 147 -3.36 -3.60 0.71
N LEU A 148 -3.53 -4.92 0.79
CA LEU A 148 -2.77 -5.76 1.72
C LEU A 148 -1.28 -5.69 1.40
N HIS A 149 -0.46 -5.41 2.41
CA HIS A 149 0.94 -5.12 2.17
C HIS A 149 1.89 -5.97 3.01
N TYR A 150 1.65 -6.07 4.31
CA TYR A 150 2.61 -6.67 5.22
C TYR A 150 1.93 -7.49 6.32
N GLN A 151 2.44 -8.71 6.55
CA GLN A 151 2.11 -9.51 7.72
C GLN A 151 3.11 -9.18 8.83
N ASN A 152 2.66 -8.52 9.90
CA ASN A 152 3.55 -8.11 10.99
C ASN A 152 3.85 -9.23 11.98
N GLY A 153 2.94 -10.20 12.14
CA GLY A 153 3.15 -11.38 12.93
C GLY A 153 4.08 -12.40 12.28
N GLY A 154 4.50 -13.39 13.03
CA GLY A 154 5.41 -14.41 12.55
C GLY A 154 5.77 -15.43 13.62
N LEU A 155 6.89 -16.11 13.43
CA LEU A 155 7.47 -16.99 14.45
C LEU A 155 7.98 -16.18 15.64
N GLU A 156 7.78 -16.69 16.86
CA GLU A 156 8.32 -16.03 18.04
C GLU A 156 9.84 -16.08 18.06
N ILE A 157 10.47 -14.91 18.10
CA ILE A 157 11.93 -14.76 18.14
C ILE A 157 12.37 -13.86 19.29
N GLY A 158 13.61 -14.06 19.72
CA GLY A 158 14.33 -13.12 20.59
C GLY A 158 14.99 -11.98 19.81
N GLY A 159 15.60 -11.04 20.51
CA GLY A 159 16.27 -9.88 19.90
C GLY A 159 17.43 -10.21 18.96
N GLU A 160 17.97 -11.42 19.04
CA GLU A 160 19.06 -11.90 18.18
C GLU A 160 18.58 -12.73 16.97
N GLY A 161 17.26 -12.80 16.73
CA GLY A 161 16.68 -13.52 15.59
C GLY A 161 16.56 -15.03 15.77
N TYR A 162 16.89 -15.57 16.93
CA TYR A 162 16.66 -16.99 17.26
C TYR A 162 15.24 -17.23 17.75
N THR A 163 14.64 -18.37 17.37
CA THR A 163 13.41 -18.82 18.01
C THR A 163 13.70 -19.22 19.45
N LYS A 164 12.78 -18.88 20.36
CA LYS A 164 12.95 -19.24 21.78
C LYS A 164 12.73 -20.73 22.05
N ALA A 165 11.89 -21.37 21.26
CA ALA A 165 11.45 -22.75 21.46
C ALA A 165 12.35 -23.80 20.82
N ILE A 166 13.12 -23.44 19.77
CA ILE A 166 13.91 -24.39 18.99
C ILE A 166 15.35 -23.92 18.91
N PRO A 167 16.31 -24.66 19.48
CA PRO A 167 17.72 -24.33 19.36
C PRO A 167 18.18 -24.32 17.90
N ASN A 168 19.05 -23.37 17.56
CA ASN A 168 19.65 -23.23 16.22
C ASN A 168 18.68 -22.90 15.07
N LEU A 169 17.43 -22.55 15.35
CA LEU A 169 16.50 -22.03 14.34
C LEU A 169 16.50 -20.50 14.38
N LEU A 170 17.04 -19.92 13.31
CA LEU A 170 17.02 -18.46 13.08
C LEU A 170 15.87 -18.11 12.13
N VAL A 171 15.34 -16.91 12.31
CA VAL A 171 14.27 -16.37 11.46
C VAL A 171 14.69 -15.01 10.93
N ALA A 172 14.53 -14.81 9.63
CA ALA A 172 14.76 -13.55 8.94
C ALA A 172 13.56 -13.20 8.04
N GLY A 173 13.02 -12.00 8.21
CA GLY A 173 11.88 -11.50 7.41
C GLY A 173 10.51 -11.70 8.00
#